data_0cee45acde5305279c8795c204e4053f
#
_entry.id   0cee45acde5305279c8795c204e4053f
#
_cell.length_a   1.000
_cell.length_b   1.000
_cell.length_c   1.000
_cell.angle_alpha   90.00
_cell.angle_beta   90.00
_cell.angle_gamma   90.00
#
_symmetry.space_group_name_H-M   'P 1'
#
loop_
_entity.id
_entity.type
_entity.pdbx_description
1 polymer ?
#
loop_
_entity_poly.entity_id
_entity_poly.type
_entity_poly.pdbx_seq_one_letter_code
_entity_poly.pdbx_strand_id
1 'polypeptide(L)'
;DLHSFPTRRSSDLPTVEGGDELVLSKDVLAVGISQRTDAASIEKLLVNIFKKNVGFKKVLAFEFANNRKFMHLDTVFTMVDYDKFTIHPEIEGDLRVYSVTYENEKLKIVEEKGDLAELLAQNLGVEKVHLIRCGGGNIVAAAREQWNDGSNTLTIAPGVVVVYDRNTVTNKILEEYGLRLIKIRGSELVRGRGGPRCMSMPRLVDRKSVV
;
A
#
# COMPACT_ATOMS: atom_id res chain seq x y z
N ASP A 1 -13.03 -35.22 4.77
CA ASP A 1 -13.10 -34.37 5.97
C ASP A 1 -13.62 -32.99 5.62
N LEU A 2 -14.95 -32.91 5.54
CA LEU A 2 -15.66 -31.69 5.11
C LEU A 2 -15.52 -30.51 6.09
N HIS A 3 -15.10 -30.77 7.32
CA HIS A 3 -14.95 -29.75 8.35
C HIS A 3 -13.67 -28.92 8.22
N SER A 4 -12.75 -29.36 7.39
CA SER A 4 -11.50 -28.66 7.16
C SER A 4 -11.54 -27.74 5.94
N PHE A 5 -12.57 -27.86 5.16
CA PHE A 5 -12.76 -27.18 3.93
C PHE A 5 -13.51 -25.94 4.16
N PRO A 6 -13.56 -24.82 4.12
CA PRO A 6 -12.69 -23.84 3.46
C PRO A 6 -11.73 -23.12 4.43
N THR A 7 -11.93 -23.32 5.74
CA THR A 7 -11.19 -22.59 6.76
C THR A 7 -9.70 -22.98 6.86
N ARG A 8 -9.35 -24.24 6.63
CA ARG A 8 -7.95 -24.67 6.60
C ARG A 8 -7.21 -24.21 5.36
N ARG A 9 -7.88 -24.01 4.23
CA ARG A 9 -7.21 -23.56 3.01
C ARG A 9 -6.72 -22.12 3.10
N SER A 10 -7.39 -21.28 3.86
CA SER A 10 -6.94 -19.90 4.04
C SER A 10 -5.77 -19.76 5.02
N SER A 11 -5.57 -20.76 5.90
CA SER A 11 -4.47 -20.78 6.86
C SER A 11 -3.24 -21.56 6.40
N ASP A 12 -3.43 -22.54 5.51
CA ASP A 12 -2.38 -23.50 5.14
C ASP A 12 -1.79 -23.27 3.74
N LEU A 13 -2.44 -22.45 2.92
CA LEU A 13 -1.94 -22.09 1.59
C LEU A 13 -1.24 -20.74 1.61
N PRO A 14 -0.08 -20.64 0.97
CA PRO A 14 0.57 -19.36 0.74
C PRO A 14 -0.36 -18.42 0.00
N THR A 15 -0.65 -17.25 0.57
CA THR A 15 -1.55 -16.26 -0.01
C THR A 15 -0.84 -14.95 -0.27
N VAL A 16 -1.21 -14.30 -1.37
CA VAL A 16 -0.88 -12.91 -1.70
C VAL A 16 -2.17 -12.24 -2.13
N GLU A 17 -2.50 -11.12 -1.54
CA GLU A 17 -3.70 -10.35 -1.90
C GLU A 17 -3.31 -9.01 -2.55
N GLY A 18 -4.07 -8.59 -3.57
CA GLY A 18 -3.77 -7.40 -4.36
C GLY A 18 -3.75 -6.07 -3.58
N GLY A 19 -4.37 -6.03 -2.39
CA GLY A 19 -4.27 -4.90 -1.47
C GLY A 19 -2.87 -4.70 -0.89
N ASP A 20 -2.03 -5.74 -0.94
CA ASP A 20 -0.62 -5.69 -0.52
C ASP A 20 0.35 -5.38 -1.66
N GLU A 21 -0.13 -5.22 -2.90
CA GLU A 21 0.71 -4.95 -4.05
C GLU A 21 0.51 -3.52 -4.54
N LEU A 22 1.56 -2.70 -4.48
CA LEU A 22 1.55 -1.31 -4.94
C LEU A 22 2.68 -1.09 -5.95
N VAL A 23 2.33 -0.75 -7.17
CA VAL A 23 3.31 -0.34 -8.18
C VAL A 23 3.73 1.09 -7.89
N LEU A 24 4.97 1.29 -7.46
CA LEU A 24 5.50 2.61 -7.12
C LEU A 24 6.15 3.30 -8.33
N SER A 25 6.75 2.53 -9.22
CA SER A 25 7.29 3.02 -10.48
C SER A 25 7.41 1.87 -11.49
N LYS A 26 7.87 2.17 -12.69
CA LYS A 26 8.16 1.13 -13.70
C LYS A 26 9.19 0.09 -13.24
N ASP A 27 10.04 0.44 -12.29
CA ASP A 27 11.17 -0.38 -11.82
C ASP A 27 10.96 -0.89 -10.37
N VAL A 28 10.04 -0.31 -9.60
CA VAL A 28 9.87 -0.56 -8.16
C VAL A 28 8.44 -0.99 -7.83
N LEU A 29 8.32 -2.15 -7.20
CA LEU A 29 7.08 -2.67 -6.64
C LEU A 29 7.17 -2.62 -5.11
N ALA A 30 6.11 -2.22 -4.42
CA ALA A 30 5.97 -2.39 -2.98
C ALA A 30 5.04 -3.58 -2.69
N VAL A 31 5.40 -4.39 -1.67
CA VAL A 31 4.58 -5.53 -1.24
C VAL A 31 4.46 -5.52 0.28
N GLY A 32 3.24 -5.65 0.80
CA GLY A 32 2.98 -5.73 2.24
C GLY A 32 3.15 -7.14 2.79
N ILE A 33 3.87 -7.28 3.91
CA ILE A 33 3.83 -8.46 4.77
C ILE A 33 2.76 -8.17 5.82
N SER A 34 1.60 -8.77 5.64
CA SER A 34 0.37 -8.40 6.33
C SER A 34 -0.34 -9.60 6.95
N GLN A 35 -1.55 -9.39 7.46
CA GLN A 35 -2.41 -10.49 7.89
C GLN A 35 -2.81 -11.44 6.73
N ARG A 36 -2.81 -10.94 5.49
CA ARG A 36 -3.31 -11.64 4.31
C ARG A 36 -2.23 -12.11 3.35
N THR A 37 -1.01 -11.63 3.54
CA THR A 37 0.12 -11.93 2.65
C THR A 37 1.32 -12.30 3.50
N ASP A 38 1.78 -13.54 3.38
CA ASP A 38 2.91 -14.06 4.13
C ASP A 38 4.24 -13.90 3.38
N ALA A 39 5.34 -13.83 4.12
CA ALA A 39 6.68 -13.63 3.56
C ALA A 39 7.10 -14.74 2.58
N ALA A 40 6.75 -16.00 2.86
CA ALA A 40 7.10 -17.12 1.98
C ALA A 40 6.36 -17.08 0.64
N SER A 41 5.12 -16.55 0.65
CA SER A 41 4.35 -16.30 -0.57
C SER A 41 4.97 -15.20 -1.39
N ILE A 42 5.41 -14.12 -0.73
CA ILE A 42 6.13 -13.01 -1.37
C ILE A 42 7.40 -13.53 -2.02
N GLU A 43 8.22 -14.32 -1.34
CA GLU A 43 9.44 -14.89 -1.93
C GLU A 43 9.16 -15.65 -3.21
N LYS A 44 8.14 -16.52 -3.23
CA LYS A 44 7.73 -17.27 -4.43
C LYS A 44 7.27 -16.34 -5.55
N LEU A 45 6.47 -15.33 -5.22
CA LEU A 45 6.01 -14.31 -6.17
C LEU A 45 7.20 -13.58 -6.80
N LEU A 46 8.13 -13.11 -5.97
CA LEU A 46 9.28 -12.32 -6.42
C LEU A 46 10.23 -13.13 -7.30
N VAL A 47 10.49 -14.39 -6.97
CA VAL A 47 11.27 -15.27 -7.86
C VAL A 47 10.61 -15.37 -9.24
N ASN A 48 9.28 -15.48 -9.31
CA ASN A 48 8.56 -15.54 -10.59
C ASN A 48 8.60 -14.19 -11.34
N ILE A 49 8.42 -13.07 -10.63
CA ILE A 49 8.47 -11.71 -11.20
C ILE A 49 9.85 -11.46 -11.84
N PHE A 50 10.91 -11.73 -11.11
CA PHE A 50 12.27 -11.50 -11.58
C PHE A 50 12.66 -12.46 -12.72
N LYS A 51 12.34 -13.76 -12.61
CA LYS A 51 12.62 -14.74 -13.67
C LYS A 51 11.89 -14.42 -14.98
N LYS A 52 10.66 -13.94 -14.90
CA LYS A 52 9.86 -13.54 -16.08
C LYS A 52 10.25 -12.17 -16.63
N ASN A 53 11.10 -11.43 -15.92
CA ASN A 53 11.57 -10.09 -16.31
C ASN A 53 10.41 -9.16 -16.71
N VAL A 54 9.40 -9.06 -15.84
CA VAL A 54 8.20 -8.25 -16.09
C VAL A 54 8.42 -6.73 -15.95
N GLY A 55 9.67 -6.31 -15.73
CA GLY A 55 10.10 -4.91 -15.71
C GLY A 55 10.58 -4.43 -14.35
N PHE A 56 10.15 -5.00 -13.25
CA PHE A 56 10.60 -4.60 -11.91
C PHE A 56 12.06 -5.03 -11.67
N LYS A 57 12.84 -4.10 -11.13
CA LYS A 57 14.25 -4.31 -10.77
C LYS A 57 14.44 -4.45 -9.26
N LYS A 58 13.54 -3.87 -8.50
CA LYS A 58 13.55 -3.87 -7.03
C LYS A 58 12.15 -4.02 -6.48
N VAL A 59 12.06 -4.69 -5.35
CA VAL A 59 10.83 -4.76 -4.55
C VAL A 59 11.12 -4.24 -3.15
N LEU A 60 10.23 -3.42 -2.62
CA LEU A 60 10.24 -2.98 -1.24
C LEU A 60 9.17 -3.79 -0.48
N ALA A 61 9.59 -4.66 0.43
CA ALA A 61 8.67 -5.40 1.28
C ALA A 61 8.47 -4.65 2.59
N PHE A 62 7.22 -4.34 2.90
CA PHE A 62 6.80 -3.56 4.07
C PHE A 62 6.25 -4.50 5.12
N GLU A 63 6.94 -4.66 6.23
CA GLU A 63 6.45 -5.45 7.37
C GLU A 63 5.91 -4.50 8.45
N PHE A 64 4.66 -4.66 8.79
CA PHE A 64 3.95 -3.89 9.81
C PHE A 64 3.14 -4.81 10.72
N ALA A 65 2.61 -4.25 11.83
CA ALA A 65 1.91 -5.03 12.83
C ALA A 65 0.78 -5.88 12.23
N ASN A 66 0.87 -7.20 12.43
CA ASN A 66 -0.13 -8.16 11.96
C ASN A 66 -1.38 -8.09 12.82
N ASN A 67 -2.32 -7.24 12.45
CA ASN A 67 -3.60 -7.13 13.10
C ASN A 67 -4.73 -6.82 12.11
N ARG A 68 -5.97 -7.08 12.52
CA ARG A 68 -7.15 -6.89 11.67
C ARG A 68 -7.40 -5.42 11.26
N LYS A 69 -6.82 -4.48 11.97
CA LYS A 69 -6.93 -3.04 11.68
C LYS A 69 -6.12 -2.68 10.44
N PHE A 70 -5.03 -3.43 10.20
CA PHE A 70 -4.08 -3.22 9.11
C PHE A 70 -4.01 -4.47 8.22
N MET A 71 -5.14 -4.85 7.63
CA MET A 71 -5.24 -6.10 6.86
C MET A 71 -4.33 -6.15 5.64
N HIS A 72 -4.13 -5.02 4.97
CA HIS A 72 -3.32 -4.87 3.76
C HIS A 72 -2.49 -3.59 3.80
N LEU A 73 -1.45 -3.56 2.98
CA LEU A 73 -0.61 -2.37 2.82
C LEU A 73 -1.44 -1.15 2.38
N ASP A 74 -2.35 -1.31 1.43
CA ASP A 74 -3.17 -0.22 0.90
C ASP A 74 -4.16 0.38 1.90
N THR A 75 -4.40 -0.26 3.02
CA THR A 75 -5.23 0.30 4.10
C THR A 75 -4.46 1.30 4.97
N VAL A 76 -3.15 1.24 4.94
CA VAL A 76 -2.26 2.05 5.79
C VAL A 76 -1.25 2.88 5.02
N PHE A 77 -1.05 2.58 3.73
CA PHE A 77 -0.07 3.24 2.88
C PHE A 77 -0.52 3.20 1.42
N THR A 78 -0.65 4.36 0.78
CA THR A 78 -1.04 4.47 -0.64
C THR A 78 -0.31 5.62 -1.32
N MET A 79 0.17 5.38 -2.54
CA MET A 79 0.76 6.42 -3.37
C MET A 79 -0.32 7.29 -4.00
N VAL A 80 -0.23 8.61 -3.84
CA VAL A 80 -1.25 9.57 -4.33
C VAL A 80 -0.71 10.55 -5.37
N ASP A 81 0.61 10.66 -5.47
CA ASP A 81 1.33 11.44 -6.48
C ASP A 81 2.73 10.85 -6.64
N TYR A 82 3.52 11.31 -7.59
CA TYR A 82 4.90 10.83 -7.82
C TYR A 82 5.79 10.89 -6.58
N ASP A 83 5.55 11.88 -5.71
CA ASP A 83 6.34 12.18 -4.52
C ASP A 83 5.50 12.22 -3.23
N LYS A 84 4.22 11.81 -3.28
CA LYS A 84 3.31 11.90 -2.13
C LYS A 84 2.63 10.58 -1.83
N PHE A 85 2.57 10.25 -0.55
CA PHE A 85 1.94 9.04 -0.04
C PHE A 85 1.03 9.36 1.14
N THR A 86 -0.13 8.71 1.21
CA THR A 86 -0.89 8.65 2.46
C THR A 86 -0.30 7.58 3.35
N ILE A 87 -0.21 7.84 4.65
CA ILE A 87 0.27 6.88 5.64
C ILE A 87 -0.58 6.95 6.90
N HIS A 88 -0.84 5.79 7.51
CA HIS A 88 -1.45 5.77 8.83
C HIS A 88 -0.36 5.94 9.91
N PRO A 89 -0.49 6.90 10.84
CA PRO A 89 0.58 7.23 11.77
C PRO A 89 0.98 6.08 12.71
N GLU A 90 0.10 5.14 13.01
CA GLU A 90 0.42 4.02 13.89
C GLU A 90 1.43 3.02 13.30
N ILE A 91 1.61 2.99 11.98
CA ILE A 91 2.58 2.06 11.40
C ILE A 91 4.00 2.63 11.36
N GLU A 92 4.18 3.95 11.48
CA GLU A 92 5.48 4.60 11.32
C GLU A 92 6.54 4.09 12.32
N GLY A 93 6.13 3.73 13.56
CA GLY A 93 7.06 3.29 14.61
C GLY A 93 7.53 1.85 14.48
N ASP A 94 6.67 0.97 14.00
CA ASP A 94 6.91 -0.48 13.94
C ASP A 94 7.18 -0.98 12.51
N LEU A 95 7.20 -0.08 11.53
CA LEU A 95 7.39 -0.42 10.14
C LEU A 95 8.83 -0.83 9.86
N ARG A 96 9.01 -2.04 9.37
CA ARG A 96 10.28 -2.48 8.77
C ARG A 96 10.15 -2.59 7.27
N VAL A 97 11.18 -2.15 6.57
CA VAL A 97 11.20 -2.20 5.10
C VAL A 97 12.41 -3.01 4.66
N TYR A 98 12.18 -3.94 3.77
CA TYR A 98 13.23 -4.75 3.16
C TYR A 98 13.32 -4.44 1.67
N SER A 99 14.51 -4.16 1.17
CA SER A 99 14.75 -4.13 -0.27
C SER A 99 15.07 -5.54 -0.76
N VAL A 100 14.44 -5.95 -1.84
CA VAL A 100 14.63 -7.24 -2.46
C VAL A 100 15.05 -7.05 -3.91
N THR A 101 16.19 -7.62 -4.26
CA THR A 101 16.72 -7.70 -5.62
C THR A 101 16.97 -9.15 -6.01
N TYR A 102 17.28 -9.39 -7.28
CA TYR A 102 17.57 -10.73 -7.79
C TYR A 102 18.96 -10.76 -8.40
N GLU A 103 19.87 -11.45 -7.72
CA GLU A 103 21.28 -11.55 -8.07
C GLU A 103 21.73 -13.03 -8.05
N ASN A 104 22.47 -13.44 -9.06
CA ASN A 104 22.98 -14.83 -9.13
C ASN A 104 21.89 -15.89 -8.93
N GLU A 105 20.73 -15.71 -9.55
CA GLU A 105 19.57 -16.62 -9.47
C GLU A 105 18.96 -16.76 -8.06
N LYS A 106 19.24 -15.82 -7.16
CA LYS A 106 18.72 -15.81 -5.80
C LYS A 106 18.17 -14.44 -5.42
N LEU A 107 17.19 -14.43 -4.52
CA LEU A 107 16.74 -13.21 -3.89
C LEU A 107 17.80 -12.74 -2.90
N LYS A 108 18.15 -11.47 -3.00
CA LYS A 108 18.96 -10.75 -2.02
C LYS A 108 18.04 -9.83 -1.26
N ILE A 109 17.88 -10.09 0.03
CA ILE A 109 16.98 -9.37 0.93
C ILE A 109 17.84 -8.59 1.91
N VAL A 110 17.61 -7.29 1.99
CA VAL A 110 18.35 -6.37 2.88
C VAL A 110 17.33 -5.55 3.66
N GLU A 111 17.43 -5.57 4.99
CA GLU A 111 16.64 -4.67 5.84
C GLU A 111 17.16 -3.25 5.70
N GLU A 112 16.29 -2.35 5.27
CA GLU A 112 16.61 -0.94 5.14
C GLU A 112 16.46 -0.23 6.49
N LYS A 113 17.42 0.63 6.81
CA LYS A 113 17.41 1.41 8.04
C LYS A 113 17.35 2.89 7.69
N GLY A 114 16.60 3.66 8.48
CA GLY A 114 16.49 5.09 8.28
C GLY A 114 15.06 5.59 8.10
N ASP A 115 14.93 6.80 7.63
CA ASP A 115 13.64 7.44 7.40
C ASP A 115 12.94 6.88 6.17
N LEU A 116 11.64 6.60 6.30
CA LEU A 116 10.84 6.03 5.21
C LEU A 116 10.74 6.97 4.00
N ALA A 117 10.63 8.28 4.24
CA ALA A 117 10.52 9.24 3.14
C ALA A 117 11.83 9.34 2.35
N GLU A 118 12.96 9.29 3.04
CA GLU A 118 14.29 9.26 2.40
C GLU A 118 14.48 7.97 1.59
N LEU A 119 14.11 6.83 2.16
CA LEU A 119 14.16 5.54 1.48
C LEU A 119 13.32 5.53 0.21
N LEU A 120 12.09 6.01 0.29
CA LEU A 120 11.20 6.11 -0.87
C LEU A 120 11.76 7.08 -1.92
N ALA A 121 12.26 8.25 -1.50
CA ALA A 121 12.84 9.25 -2.40
C ALA A 121 14.01 8.66 -3.21
N GLN A 122 14.93 7.96 -2.55
CA GLN A 122 16.06 7.28 -3.19
C GLN A 122 15.60 6.21 -4.20
N ASN A 123 14.61 5.40 -3.84
CA ASN A 123 14.13 4.31 -4.70
C ASN A 123 13.28 4.80 -5.88
N LEU A 124 12.62 5.93 -5.74
CA LEU A 124 11.80 6.54 -6.80
C LEU A 124 12.60 7.53 -7.66
N GLY A 125 13.79 7.93 -7.22
CA GLY A 125 14.61 8.91 -7.93
C GLY A 125 14.03 10.32 -7.89
N VAL A 126 13.33 10.67 -6.80
CA VAL A 126 12.78 12.01 -6.55
C VAL A 126 13.59 12.71 -5.47
N GLU A 127 13.58 14.03 -5.45
CA GLU A 127 14.33 14.83 -4.47
C GLU A 127 13.82 14.62 -3.04
N LYS A 128 12.50 14.54 -2.90
CA LYS A 128 11.82 14.40 -1.60
C LYS A 128 10.51 13.67 -1.74
N VAL A 129 10.15 12.90 -0.71
CA VAL A 129 8.83 12.27 -0.57
C VAL A 129 8.08 12.89 0.60
N HIS A 130 6.79 13.12 0.40
CA HIS A 130 5.88 13.63 1.42
C HIS A 130 4.97 12.51 1.94
N LEU A 131 5.10 12.21 3.23
CA LEU A 131 4.22 11.28 3.93
C LEU A 131 3.05 12.06 4.55
N ILE A 132 1.87 11.92 3.99
CA ILE A 132 0.66 12.62 4.42
C ILE A 132 -0.08 11.74 5.42
N ARG A 133 -0.05 12.15 6.69
CA ARG A 133 -0.63 11.36 7.77
C ARG A 133 -2.14 11.42 7.79
N CYS A 134 -2.80 10.27 7.73
CA CYS A 134 -4.23 10.14 7.94
C CYS A 134 -4.63 10.75 9.30
N GLY A 135 -5.68 11.56 9.32
CA GLY A 135 -6.13 12.26 10.53
C GLY A 135 -5.24 13.39 11.03
N GLY A 136 -4.20 13.80 10.25
CA GLY A 136 -3.37 14.97 10.53
C GLY A 136 -2.56 14.92 11.81
N GLY A 137 -2.16 13.72 12.26
CA GLY A 137 -1.42 13.54 13.51
C GLY A 137 -2.31 13.54 14.77
N ASN A 138 -3.61 13.76 14.64
CA ASN A 138 -4.55 13.59 15.75
C ASN A 138 -4.94 12.11 15.87
N ILE A 139 -4.60 11.46 16.99
CA ILE A 139 -4.80 10.03 17.19
C ILE A 139 -6.28 9.62 17.06
N VAL A 140 -7.21 10.43 17.60
CA VAL A 140 -8.65 10.14 17.53
C VAL A 140 -9.17 10.28 16.10
N ALA A 141 -8.78 11.34 15.40
CA ALA A 141 -9.14 11.52 14.00
C ALA A 141 -8.54 10.42 13.12
N ALA A 142 -7.27 10.07 13.32
CA ALA A 142 -6.60 8.99 12.60
C ALA A 142 -7.31 7.65 12.79
N ALA A 143 -7.63 7.28 14.02
CA ALA A 143 -8.34 6.04 14.33
C ALA A 143 -9.75 6.01 13.72
N ARG A 144 -10.50 7.11 13.79
CA ARG A 144 -11.84 7.22 13.19
C ARG A 144 -11.78 7.13 11.66
N GLU A 145 -10.87 7.85 11.03
CA GLU A 145 -10.77 7.89 9.58
C GLU A 145 -10.11 6.63 9.01
N GLN A 146 -9.29 5.91 9.78
CA GLN A 146 -8.85 4.56 9.44
C GLN A 146 -10.03 3.59 9.26
N TRP A 147 -11.02 3.61 10.17
CA TRP A 147 -12.24 2.81 10.03
C TRP A 147 -13.12 3.21 8.83
N ASN A 148 -12.89 4.38 8.29
CA ASN A 148 -13.52 4.90 7.09
C ASN A 148 -12.60 4.83 5.87
N ASP A 149 -11.55 3.99 5.92
CA ASP A 149 -10.61 3.79 4.82
C ASP A 149 -9.92 5.09 4.35
N GLY A 150 -9.54 5.97 5.32
CA GLY A 150 -8.98 7.28 5.01
C GLY A 150 -7.65 7.25 4.28
N SER A 151 -6.85 6.19 4.47
CA SER A 151 -5.60 5.97 3.72
C SER A 151 -5.78 5.11 2.47
N ASN A 152 -6.93 4.42 2.31
CA ASN A 152 -7.24 3.58 1.16
C ASN A 152 -7.85 4.39 0.03
N THR A 153 -7.05 5.22 -0.59
CA THR A 153 -7.45 6.14 -1.65
C THR A 153 -7.16 5.54 -3.03
N LEU A 154 -7.97 5.89 -4.04
CA LEU A 154 -7.73 5.47 -5.42
C LEU A 154 -7.18 6.63 -6.24
N THR A 155 -5.93 6.54 -6.61
CA THR A 155 -5.29 7.49 -7.52
C THR A 155 -5.60 7.12 -8.96
N ILE A 156 -6.21 8.04 -9.70
CA ILE A 156 -6.60 7.83 -11.11
C ILE A 156 -5.69 8.57 -12.09
N ALA A 157 -4.93 9.51 -11.58
CA ALA A 157 -3.83 10.20 -12.26
C ALA A 157 -2.94 10.83 -11.18
N PRO A 158 -1.67 11.17 -11.49
CA PRO A 158 -0.81 11.85 -10.52
C PRO A 158 -1.49 13.05 -9.89
N GLY A 159 -1.57 13.08 -8.57
CA GLY A 159 -2.23 14.14 -7.81
C GLY A 159 -3.77 14.20 -7.92
N VAL A 160 -4.43 13.23 -8.58
CA VAL A 160 -5.90 13.15 -8.69
C VAL A 160 -6.42 11.90 -8.01
N VAL A 161 -7.13 12.08 -6.90
CA VAL A 161 -7.42 11.01 -5.95
C VAL A 161 -8.91 10.90 -5.66
N VAL A 162 -9.47 9.69 -5.76
CA VAL A 162 -10.83 9.37 -5.31
C VAL A 162 -10.81 9.03 -3.82
N VAL A 163 -11.64 9.69 -3.05
CA VAL A 163 -11.72 9.55 -1.59
C VAL A 163 -13.16 9.51 -1.10
N TYR A 164 -13.39 8.95 0.08
CA TYR A 164 -14.69 9.08 0.74
C TYR A 164 -14.85 10.48 1.34
N ASP A 165 -16.02 11.09 1.13
CA ASP A 165 -16.39 12.42 1.60
C ASP A 165 -16.33 12.58 3.14
N ARG A 166 -16.55 11.50 3.88
CA ARG A 166 -16.59 11.46 5.33
C ARG A 166 -15.22 11.58 6.04
N ASN A 167 -14.12 11.39 5.34
CA ASN A 167 -12.75 11.55 5.87
C ASN A 167 -12.32 13.02 5.85
N THR A 168 -13.05 13.86 6.58
CA THR A 168 -12.97 15.32 6.47
C THR A 168 -11.62 15.90 6.85
N VAL A 169 -10.95 15.31 7.85
CA VAL A 169 -9.62 15.77 8.29
C VAL A 169 -8.56 15.40 7.26
N THR A 170 -8.49 14.13 6.87
CA THR A 170 -7.53 13.65 5.87
C THR A 170 -7.74 14.34 4.53
N ASN A 171 -8.99 14.47 4.07
CA ASN A 171 -9.30 15.12 2.81
C ASN A 171 -8.81 16.57 2.78
N LYS A 172 -9.02 17.33 3.86
CA LYS A 172 -8.52 18.70 3.95
C LYS A 172 -7.00 18.77 3.82
N ILE A 173 -6.29 17.86 4.48
CA ILE A 173 -4.83 17.80 4.42
C ILE A 173 -4.35 17.44 3.02
N LEU A 174 -5.00 16.48 2.37
CA LEU A 174 -4.68 16.13 0.98
C LEU A 174 -4.83 17.32 0.04
N GLU A 175 -5.90 18.14 0.21
CA GLU A 175 -6.09 19.39 -0.55
C GLU A 175 -5.00 20.42 -0.24
N GLU A 176 -4.56 20.54 1.00
CA GLU A 176 -3.45 21.43 1.41
C GLU A 176 -2.11 21.02 0.77
N TYR A 177 -1.91 19.72 0.49
CA TYR A 177 -0.78 19.21 -0.28
C TYR A 177 -0.94 19.34 -1.81
N GLY A 178 -1.99 20.05 -2.26
CA GLY A 178 -2.24 20.36 -3.66
C GLY A 178 -2.90 19.24 -4.46
N LEU A 179 -3.41 18.20 -3.80
CA LEU A 179 -4.08 17.09 -4.48
C LEU A 179 -5.51 17.48 -4.88
N ARG A 180 -5.90 17.05 -6.07
CA ARG A 180 -7.28 17.17 -6.56
C ARG A 180 -8.10 15.98 -6.08
N LEU A 181 -9.10 16.23 -5.25
CA LEU A 181 -9.95 15.17 -4.72
C LEU A 181 -11.25 15.01 -5.49
N ILE A 182 -11.58 13.76 -5.80
CA ILE A 182 -12.91 13.35 -6.26
C ILE A 182 -13.60 12.68 -5.07
N LYS A 183 -14.44 13.47 -4.38
CA LYS A 183 -15.15 13.02 -3.18
C LYS A 183 -16.38 12.23 -3.56
N ILE A 184 -16.46 10.98 -3.13
CA ILE A 184 -17.64 10.11 -3.32
C ILE A 184 -18.30 9.82 -1.97
N ARG A 185 -19.61 9.58 -2.00
CA ARG A 185 -20.37 9.24 -0.79
C ARG A 185 -19.99 7.86 -0.29
N GLY A 186 -19.44 7.79 0.91
CA GLY A 186 -18.97 6.55 1.53
C GLY A 186 -19.95 5.88 2.48
N SER A 187 -21.11 6.50 2.81
CA SER A 187 -22.00 6.03 3.86
C SER A 187 -22.47 4.58 3.74
N GLU A 188 -22.77 4.14 2.52
CA GLU A 188 -23.21 2.76 2.25
C GLU A 188 -22.03 1.87 1.82
N LEU A 189 -21.10 2.41 1.04
CA LEU A 189 -19.95 1.66 0.54
C LEU A 189 -19.06 1.14 1.65
N VAL A 190 -18.81 1.95 2.68
CA VAL A 190 -18.04 1.58 3.87
C VAL A 190 -18.63 0.38 4.64
N ARG A 191 -19.91 0.11 4.53
CA ARG A 191 -20.54 -1.06 5.18
C ARG A 191 -19.99 -2.39 4.67
N GLY A 192 -19.58 -2.44 3.39
CA GLY A 192 -18.92 -3.60 2.79
C GLY A 192 -17.46 -3.76 3.21
N ARG A 193 -16.93 -2.80 3.95
CA ARG A 193 -15.51 -2.65 4.35
C ARG A 193 -14.58 -2.65 3.13
N GLY A 194 -14.11 -1.50 2.80
CA GLY A 194 -13.17 -1.26 1.72
C GLY A 194 -13.23 0.18 1.26
N GLY A 195 -12.07 0.77 1.01
CA GLY A 195 -11.96 2.10 0.47
C GLY A 195 -12.10 2.13 -1.05
N PRO A 196 -11.98 3.29 -1.66
CA PRO A 196 -12.06 3.44 -3.10
C PRO A 196 -11.07 2.54 -3.87
N ARG A 197 -9.86 2.32 -3.33
CA ARG A 197 -8.87 1.45 -3.94
C ARG A 197 -9.27 -0.02 -3.86
N CYS A 198 -9.75 -0.49 -2.70
CA CYS A 198 -10.19 -1.87 -2.51
C CYS A 198 -11.33 -2.25 -3.47
N MET A 199 -12.18 -1.30 -3.84
CA MET A 199 -13.31 -1.53 -4.75
C MET A 199 -12.93 -1.38 -6.23
N SER A 200 -11.67 -1.14 -6.54
CA SER A 200 -11.19 -0.94 -7.90
C SER A 200 -10.33 -2.11 -8.37
N MET A 201 -10.39 -2.38 -9.67
CA MET A 201 -9.51 -3.33 -10.33
C MET A 201 -9.02 -2.72 -11.65
N PRO A 202 -7.84 -2.10 -11.68
CA PRO A 202 -7.28 -1.52 -12.89
C PRO A 202 -7.08 -2.59 -13.95
N ARG A 203 -7.65 -2.41 -15.14
CA ARG A 203 -7.50 -3.33 -16.29
C ARG A 203 -6.33 -2.99 -17.18
N LEU A 204 -6.00 -1.71 -17.23
CA LEU A 204 -4.86 -1.16 -17.98
C LEU A 204 -4.16 -0.14 -17.09
N VAL A 205 -2.87 -0.33 -16.92
CA VAL A 205 -2.02 0.67 -16.28
C VAL A 205 -1.18 1.28 -17.41
N ASP A 206 -1.41 2.53 -17.72
CA ASP A 206 -0.54 3.24 -18.65
C ASP A 206 0.86 3.37 -18.00
N ARG A 207 1.88 2.87 -18.69
CA ARG A 207 3.27 2.95 -18.21
C ARG A 207 3.77 4.38 -17.97
N LYS A 208 3.03 5.38 -18.47
CA LYS A 208 3.33 6.82 -18.27
C LYS A 208 2.60 7.41 -17.06
N SER A 209 1.62 6.73 -16.53
CA SER A 209 0.77 7.16 -15.41
C SER A 209 0.81 6.17 -14.24
N VAL A 210 1.97 5.59 -13.98
CA VAL A 210 2.14 4.77 -12.77
C VAL A 210 2.24 5.72 -11.58
N VAL A 211 1.13 5.88 -10.91
CA VAL A 211 0.99 6.39 -9.56
C VAL A 211 0.08 5.44 -8.78
#